data_9897d44728eb055c72ba1fb421b4ac4f
#
_entry.id   9897d44728eb055c72ba1fb421b4ac4f
#
_cell.length_a   1.000
_cell.length_b   1.000
_cell.length_c   1.000
_cell.angle_alpha   90.00
_cell.angle_beta   90.00
_cell.angle_gamma   90.00
#
_symmetry.space_group_name_H-M   'P 1'
#
loop_
_entity.id
_entity.type
_entity.pdbx_description
1 polymer ?
#
loop_
_entity_poly.entity_id
_entity_poly.type
_entity_poly.pdbx_seq_one_letter_code
_entity_poly.pdbx_strand_id
1 'polypeptide(L)'
;MNFRNCLLSFAAFGLVIALMAVPASAQTRVGEAAVVKNEVLRVAASSTTQIKVGDGLVRDEVVRTGRDSATRLVMADSTNLSLGPNATLKLDRTVFDDEHHYRDVAVRMTSGAFRFITGHSDKAAYKITTPLAAIGVRGTTLDILSQRGQTIVNLQDGAASVCTVTFECIQLTQPGDTAIITSGGGGRSTIKKTNNPPWTFAATCSAAAGLCSKTQYADATPVIVDDGSDPTGMLCGR
;
A
#
# COMPACT_ATOMS: atom_id res chain seq x y z
N MET A 1 70.10 -28.15 -48.97
CA MET A 1 70.04 -26.73 -49.28
C MET A 1 68.66 -26.49 -49.93
N ASN A 2 67.77 -25.94 -49.22
CA ASN A 2 66.64 -25.10 -49.60
C ASN A 2 65.66 -24.99 -48.45
N PHE A 3 65.72 -23.87 -47.78
CA PHE A 3 64.79 -23.44 -46.78
C PHE A 3 63.46 -23.04 -47.46
N ARG A 4 62.37 -23.64 -47.10
CA ARG A 4 61.02 -23.20 -47.50
C ARG A 4 60.25 -22.78 -46.27
N ASN A 5 59.91 -21.52 -46.30
CA ASN A 5 59.11 -20.76 -45.32
C ASN A 5 57.82 -21.47 -44.92
N CYS A 6 57.61 -21.64 -43.64
CA CYS A 6 56.34 -21.98 -43.05
C CYS A 6 55.70 -20.70 -42.50
N LEU A 7 54.70 -20.16 -43.21
CA LEU A 7 53.90 -19.02 -42.79
C LEU A 7 52.83 -19.57 -41.79
N LEU A 8 53.01 -19.21 -40.56
CA LEU A 8 51.98 -19.42 -39.53
C LEU A 8 50.92 -18.37 -39.62
N SER A 9 49.71 -18.78 -40.07
CA SER A 9 48.49 -17.95 -40.11
C SER A 9 47.83 -18.00 -38.74
N PHE A 10 47.92 -16.95 -37.94
CA PHE A 10 47.20 -16.78 -36.72
C PHE A 10 45.76 -16.29 -37.05
N ALA A 11 44.81 -17.23 -37.02
CA ALA A 11 43.38 -16.90 -37.07
C ALA A 11 42.96 -16.35 -35.68
N ALA A 12 42.79 -15.03 -35.60
CA ALA A 12 42.22 -14.36 -34.44
C ALA A 12 40.71 -14.69 -34.34
N PHE A 13 40.34 -15.59 -33.45
CA PHE A 13 38.96 -15.91 -33.12
C PHE A 13 38.41 -14.83 -32.18
N GLY A 14 37.77 -13.80 -32.76
CA GLY A 14 37.10 -12.74 -32.02
C GLY A 14 35.86 -13.29 -31.32
N LEU A 15 35.95 -13.50 -30.03
CA LEU A 15 34.80 -13.84 -29.16
C LEU A 15 33.94 -12.60 -28.98
N VAL A 16 32.89 -12.45 -29.78
CA VAL A 16 31.88 -11.41 -29.60
C VAL A 16 30.97 -11.83 -28.42
N ILE A 17 31.23 -11.30 -27.23
CA ILE A 17 30.32 -11.41 -26.08
C ILE A 17 29.16 -10.45 -26.35
N ALA A 18 28.04 -10.97 -26.87
CA ALA A 18 26.79 -10.26 -26.95
C ALA A 18 26.28 -10.08 -25.51
N LEU A 19 26.40 -8.86 -24.94
CA LEU A 19 25.71 -8.47 -23.72
C LEU A 19 24.21 -8.55 -24.01
N MET A 20 23.57 -9.61 -23.55
CA MET A 20 22.12 -9.70 -23.48
C MET A 20 21.65 -8.68 -22.44
N ALA A 21 21.25 -7.49 -22.87
CA ALA A 21 20.53 -6.54 -22.01
C ALA A 21 19.19 -7.18 -21.64
N VAL A 22 19.07 -7.72 -20.43
CA VAL A 22 17.79 -8.17 -19.88
C VAL A 22 16.94 -6.92 -19.70
N PRO A 23 15.76 -6.81 -20.35
CA PRO A 23 14.90 -5.66 -20.15
C PRO A 23 14.51 -5.64 -18.66
N ALA A 24 14.90 -4.59 -17.94
CA ALA A 24 14.41 -4.33 -16.60
C ALA A 24 12.91 -4.04 -16.73
N SER A 25 12.06 -4.96 -16.25
CA SER A 25 10.62 -4.72 -16.15
C SER A 25 10.44 -3.54 -15.23
N ALA A 26 10.05 -2.38 -15.75
CA ALA A 26 9.67 -1.22 -14.98
C ALA A 26 8.45 -1.61 -14.14
N GLN A 27 8.60 -1.68 -12.81
CA GLN A 27 7.48 -1.93 -11.92
C GLN A 27 6.57 -0.70 -11.94
N THR A 28 5.30 -0.91 -12.25
CA THR A 28 4.30 0.18 -12.27
C THR A 28 4.19 0.82 -10.89
N ARG A 29 4.43 2.13 -10.83
CA ARG A 29 4.23 2.93 -9.63
C ARG A 29 2.73 3.03 -9.35
N VAL A 30 2.32 2.72 -8.14
CA VAL A 30 0.91 2.71 -7.71
C VAL A 30 0.59 3.80 -6.69
N GLY A 31 1.57 4.59 -6.30
CA GLY A 31 1.42 5.67 -5.32
C GLY A 31 2.78 6.16 -4.84
N GLU A 32 2.76 6.93 -3.76
CA GLU A 32 3.98 7.45 -3.12
C GLU A 32 3.86 7.53 -1.60
N ALA A 33 5.01 7.63 -0.93
CA ALA A 33 5.10 7.93 0.49
C ALA A 33 5.05 9.46 0.71
N ALA A 34 3.88 10.01 0.97
CA ALA A 34 3.68 11.45 1.13
C ALA A 34 4.23 11.98 2.47
N VAL A 35 4.22 11.15 3.52
CA VAL A 35 4.79 11.49 4.83
C VAL A 35 5.52 10.28 5.37
N VAL A 36 6.74 10.47 5.87
CA VAL A 36 7.54 9.43 6.52
C VAL A 36 8.09 10.00 7.82
N LYS A 37 7.83 9.31 8.92
CA LYS A 37 8.35 9.65 10.24
C LYS A 37 9.12 8.47 10.81
N ASN A 38 10.37 8.69 11.15
CA ASN A 38 11.32 7.73 11.68
C ASN A 38 11.53 6.52 10.76
N GLU A 39 11.43 5.31 11.26
CA GLU A 39 11.76 4.08 10.53
C GLU A 39 10.55 3.56 9.76
N VAL A 40 10.58 3.71 8.44
CA VAL A 40 9.60 3.11 7.53
C VAL A 40 10.35 2.32 6.47
N LEU A 41 10.06 1.04 6.39
CA LEU A 41 10.84 0.09 5.61
C LEU A 41 10.00 -0.52 4.48
N ARG A 42 10.60 -0.62 3.32
CA ARG A 42 10.19 -1.49 2.22
C ARG A 42 10.81 -2.85 2.45
N VAL A 43 10.00 -3.89 2.55
CA VAL A 43 10.44 -5.26 2.78
C VAL A 43 10.18 -6.10 1.54
N ALA A 44 11.23 -6.54 0.90
CA ALA A 44 11.21 -7.50 -0.21
C ALA A 44 11.82 -8.83 0.23
N ALA A 45 11.68 -9.87 -0.59
CA ALA A 45 12.17 -11.22 -0.25
C ALA A 45 13.67 -11.27 0.07
N SER A 46 14.49 -10.43 -0.59
CA SER A 46 15.96 -10.44 -0.48
C SER A 46 16.54 -9.15 0.08
N SER A 47 15.72 -8.13 0.35
CA SER A 47 16.22 -6.83 0.78
C SER A 47 15.21 -6.09 1.66
N THR A 48 15.73 -5.25 2.54
CA THR A 48 14.94 -4.29 3.30
C THR A 48 15.58 -2.92 3.12
N THR A 49 14.80 -1.94 2.67
CA THR A 49 15.29 -0.59 2.40
C THR A 49 14.42 0.45 3.11
N GLN A 50 15.04 1.55 3.53
CA GLN A 50 14.34 2.67 4.12
C GLN A 50 13.52 3.40 3.06
N ILE A 51 12.24 3.66 3.35
CA ILE A 51 11.37 4.52 2.54
C ILE A 51 11.58 5.97 2.98
N LYS A 52 11.66 6.87 2.00
CA LYS A 52 11.74 8.33 2.19
C LYS A 52 10.50 9.01 1.64
N VAL A 53 10.29 10.25 2.02
CA VAL A 53 9.22 11.10 1.44
C VAL A 53 9.45 11.24 -0.07
N GLY A 54 8.40 11.04 -0.86
CA GLY A 54 8.42 11.07 -2.33
C GLY A 54 8.79 9.73 -2.99
N ASP A 55 9.21 8.72 -2.21
CA ASP A 55 9.50 7.40 -2.79
C ASP A 55 8.23 6.78 -3.38
N GLY A 56 8.34 6.31 -4.61
CA GLY A 56 7.26 5.60 -5.29
C GLY A 56 6.95 4.27 -4.63
N LEU A 57 5.68 3.94 -4.55
CA LEU A 57 5.18 2.63 -4.13
C LEU A 57 4.93 1.76 -5.35
N VAL A 58 5.20 0.47 -5.23
CA VAL A 58 4.99 -0.50 -6.30
C VAL A 58 4.04 -1.61 -5.87
N ARG A 59 3.51 -2.35 -6.83
CA ARG A 59 2.65 -3.51 -6.58
C ARG A 59 3.40 -4.58 -5.79
N ASP A 60 2.65 -5.31 -4.96
CA ASP A 60 3.15 -6.41 -4.11
C ASP A 60 4.16 -5.99 -3.02
N GLU A 61 4.32 -4.69 -2.84
CA GLU A 61 5.22 -4.14 -1.84
C GLU A 61 4.69 -4.35 -0.42
N VAL A 62 5.61 -4.66 0.49
CA VAL A 62 5.34 -4.70 1.93
C VAL A 62 5.98 -3.48 2.60
N VAL A 63 5.15 -2.67 3.24
CA VAL A 63 5.57 -1.51 4.02
C VAL A 63 5.47 -1.84 5.51
N ARG A 64 6.54 -1.57 6.26
CA ARG A 64 6.60 -1.78 7.71
C ARG A 64 7.05 -0.51 8.42
N THR A 65 6.38 -0.17 9.50
CA THR A 65 6.78 0.94 10.40
C THR A 65 7.43 0.39 11.67
N GLY A 66 8.41 1.11 12.19
CA GLY A 66 9.01 0.84 13.48
C GLY A 66 8.14 1.27 14.67
N ARG A 67 8.69 1.17 15.90
CA ARG A 67 7.97 1.41 17.16
C ARG A 67 7.40 2.83 17.28
N ASP A 68 8.20 3.85 16.98
CA ASP A 68 7.83 5.27 17.10
C ASP A 68 7.69 5.92 15.72
N SER A 69 7.21 5.14 14.76
CA SER A 69 7.24 5.49 13.35
C SER A 69 5.83 5.54 12.80
N ALA A 70 5.66 6.34 11.75
CA ALA A 70 4.41 6.42 11.03
C ALA A 70 4.65 6.86 9.59
N THR A 71 3.71 6.53 8.72
CA THR A 71 3.75 6.98 7.32
C THR A 71 2.35 7.23 6.80
N ARG A 72 2.26 8.14 5.83
CA ARG A 72 1.07 8.30 4.99
C ARG A 72 1.47 7.99 3.55
N LEU A 73 0.81 7.00 2.99
CA LEU A 73 0.94 6.59 1.62
C LEU A 73 -0.25 7.14 0.84
N VAL A 74 0.00 7.75 -0.30
CA VAL A 74 -1.03 8.27 -1.20
C VAL A 74 -0.96 7.47 -2.49
N MET A 75 -2.06 6.82 -2.84
CA MET A 75 -2.17 6.03 -4.06
C MET A 75 -2.51 6.93 -5.25
N ALA A 76 -2.33 6.44 -6.48
CA ALA A 76 -2.57 7.23 -7.69
C ALA A 76 -4.05 7.69 -7.84
N ASP A 77 -5.01 6.97 -7.25
CA ASP A 77 -6.42 7.37 -7.20
C ASP A 77 -6.76 8.28 -6.00
N SER A 78 -5.76 8.82 -5.32
CA SER A 78 -5.88 9.60 -4.08
C SER A 78 -6.36 8.82 -2.85
N THR A 79 -6.38 7.48 -2.89
CA THR A 79 -6.58 6.67 -1.69
C THR A 79 -5.46 6.98 -0.69
N ASN A 80 -5.84 7.28 0.56
CA ASN A 80 -4.89 7.53 1.63
C ASN A 80 -4.81 6.36 2.60
N LEU A 81 -3.59 5.89 2.84
CA LEU A 81 -3.26 4.83 3.78
C LEU A 81 -2.30 5.38 4.83
N SER A 82 -2.79 5.63 6.04
CA SER A 82 -1.90 6.02 7.15
C SER A 82 -1.60 4.80 8.01
N LEU A 83 -0.33 4.60 8.30
CA LEU A 83 0.20 3.53 9.14
C LEU A 83 0.74 4.16 10.43
N GLY A 84 0.28 3.68 11.56
CA GLY A 84 0.82 4.00 12.88
C GLY A 84 2.03 3.12 13.24
N PRO A 85 2.47 3.13 14.52
CA PRO A 85 3.60 2.34 14.98
C PRO A 85 3.41 0.82 14.83
N ASN A 86 4.50 0.11 14.56
CA ASN A 86 4.56 -1.35 14.42
C ASN A 86 3.55 -1.93 13.42
N ALA A 87 3.22 -1.18 12.40
CA ALA A 87 2.29 -1.59 11.36
C ALA A 87 3.00 -2.34 10.23
N THR A 88 2.29 -3.32 9.65
CA THR A 88 2.72 -4.05 8.46
C THR A 88 1.58 -4.09 7.47
N LEU A 89 1.79 -3.50 6.32
CA LEU A 89 0.88 -3.39 5.20
C LEU A 89 1.48 -4.06 3.97
N LYS A 90 0.67 -4.84 3.22
CA LYS A 90 1.02 -5.30 1.88
C LYS A 90 0.05 -4.69 0.87
N LEU A 91 0.59 -4.11 -0.19
CA LEU A 91 -0.14 -3.69 -1.39
C LEU A 91 -0.30 -4.94 -2.28
N ASP A 92 -1.33 -5.74 -2.02
CA ASP A 92 -1.44 -7.11 -2.54
C ASP A 92 -1.81 -7.14 -4.02
N ARG A 93 -2.74 -6.26 -4.44
CA ARG A 93 -3.11 -6.11 -5.85
C ARG A 93 -3.56 -4.69 -6.14
N THR A 94 -3.10 -4.16 -7.25
CA THR A 94 -3.59 -2.93 -7.83
C THR A 94 -3.73 -3.14 -9.34
N VAL A 95 -4.95 -3.07 -9.85
CA VAL A 95 -5.27 -3.19 -11.28
C VAL A 95 -5.85 -1.86 -11.72
N PHE A 96 -5.14 -1.17 -12.57
CA PHE A 96 -5.60 0.09 -13.16
C PHE A 96 -6.66 -0.17 -14.23
N ASP A 97 -7.64 0.71 -14.30
CA ASP A 97 -8.60 0.79 -15.40
C ASP A 97 -8.20 1.93 -16.36
N ASP A 98 -7.70 3.03 -15.78
CA ASP A 98 -7.01 4.13 -16.45
C ASP A 98 -5.94 4.72 -15.51
N GLU A 99 -5.32 5.86 -15.88
CA GLU A 99 -4.22 6.47 -15.14
C GLU A 99 -4.54 6.87 -13.71
N HIS A 100 -5.83 7.05 -13.37
CA HIS A 100 -6.27 7.59 -12.07
C HIS A 100 -7.32 6.73 -11.37
N HIS A 101 -7.74 5.62 -11.97
CA HIS A 101 -8.75 4.74 -11.40
C HIS A 101 -8.26 3.31 -11.30
N TYR A 102 -8.51 2.68 -10.16
CA TYR A 102 -8.27 1.28 -9.96
C TYR A 102 -9.56 0.48 -10.15
N ARG A 103 -9.45 -0.63 -10.86
CA ARG A 103 -10.52 -1.63 -10.97
C ARG A 103 -10.48 -2.62 -9.81
N ASP A 104 -9.31 -2.85 -9.21
CA ASP A 104 -9.13 -3.77 -8.09
C ASP A 104 -7.95 -3.28 -7.22
N VAL A 105 -8.24 -2.89 -5.97
CA VAL A 105 -7.25 -2.50 -4.97
C VAL A 105 -7.38 -3.44 -3.79
N ALA A 106 -6.44 -4.35 -3.65
CA ALA A 106 -6.39 -5.25 -2.50
C ALA A 106 -5.25 -4.83 -1.56
N VAL A 107 -5.61 -4.50 -0.34
CA VAL A 107 -4.69 -4.08 0.72
C VAL A 107 -4.79 -5.06 1.87
N ARG A 108 -3.64 -5.59 2.30
CA ARG A 108 -3.57 -6.51 3.43
C ARG A 108 -2.90 -5.84 4.61
N MET A 109 -3.67 -5.62 5.67
CA MET A 109 -3.24 -5.01 6.93
C MET A 109 -2.95 -6.11 7.94
N THR A 110 -1.69 -6.54 8.05
CA THR A 110 -1.32 -7.73 8.82
C THR A 110 -1.29 -7.44 10.31
N SER A 111 -0.67 -6.34 10.72
CA SER A 111 -0.56 -5.92 12.13
C SER A 111 -0.41 -4.42 12.23
N GLY A 112 -0.82 -3.84 13.34
CA GLY A 112 -0.67 -2.42 13.65
C GLY A 112 -1.95 -1.61 13.52
N ALA A 113 -1.80 -0.30 13.60
CA ALA A 113 -2.86 0.69 13.50
C ALA A 113 -2.85 1.33 12.11
N PHE A 114 -4.03 1.45 11.51
CA PHE A 114 -4.20 2.00 10.17
C PHE A 114 -5.36 2.97 10.12
N ARG A 115 -5.25 3.98 9.25
CA ARG A 115 -6.39 4.75 8.75
C ARG A 115 -6.44 4.61 7.25
N PHE A 116 -7.61 4.23 6.75
CA PHE A 116 -7.92 4.08 5.33
C PHE A 116 -8.94 5.12 4.94
N ILE A 117 -8.66 5.87 3.85
CA ILE A 117 -9.59 6.82 3.26
C ILE A 117 -9.69 6.47 1.78
N THR A 118 -10.91 6.19 1.30
CA THR A 118 -11.15 5.88 -0.12
C THR A 118 -10.80 7.07 -1.00
N GLY A 119 -10.17 6.78 -2.14
CA GLY A 119 -9.92 7.74 -3.21
C GLY A 119 -11.06 7.83 -4.21
N HIS A 120 -10.73 8.07 -5.47
CA HIS A 120 -11.68 8.33 -6.56
C HIS A 120 -12.09 7.08 -7.33
N SER A 121 -11.47 5.93 -7.09
CA SER A 121 -11.83 4.67 -7.76
C SER A 121 -13.22 4.19 -7.35
N ASP A 122 -13.77 3.27 -8.14
CA ASP A 122 -15.09 2.70 -7.88
C ASP A 122 -15.15 2.02 -6.51
N LYS A 123 -16.27 2.18 -5.83
CA LYS A 123 -16.47 1.66 -4.46
C LYS A 123 -16.27 0.15 -4.35
N ALA A 124 -16.57 -0.60 -5.41
CA ALA A 124 -16.37 -2.04 -5.48
C ALA A 124 -14.89 -2.45 -5.67
N ALA A 125 -14.02 -1.51 -6.05
CA ALA A 125 -12.61 -1.77 -6.29
C ALA A 125 -11.83 -2.11 -5.01
N TYR A 126 -12.24 -1.58 -3.87
CA TYR A 126 -11.47 -1.67 -2.64
C TYR A 126 -11.76 -2.94 -1.83
N LYS A 127 -10.72 -3.72 -1.58
CA LYS A 127 -10.75 -4.93 -0.74
C LYS A 127 -9.67 -4.82 0.34
N ILE A 128 -10.09 -4.62 1.57
CA ILE A 128 -9.18 -4.54 2.71
C ILE A 128 -9.27 -5.86 3.48
N THR A 129 -8.13 -6.46 3.79
CA THR A 129 -8.07 -7.70 4.56
C THR A 129 -7.16 -7.56 5.77
N THR A 130 -7.56 -8.21 6.87
CA THR A 130 -6.75 -8.45 8.04
C THR A 130 -6.67 -9.96 8.27
N PRO A 131 -5.87 -10.47 9.23
CA PRO A 131 -5.88 -11.89 9.55
C PRO A 131 -7.25 -12.46 9.96
N LEU A 132 -8.16 -11.61 10.46
CA LEU A 132 -9.47 -12.05 11.00
C LEU A 132 -10.67 -11.51 10.21
N ALA A 133 -10.48 -10.56 9.31
CA ALA A 133 -11.60 -9.90 8.63
C ALA A 133 -11.31 -9.58 7.17
N ALA A 134 -12.37 -9.61 6.37
CA ALA A 134 -12.47 -8.98 5.07
C ALA A 134 -13.41 -7.77 5.17
N ILE A 135 -12.98 -6.63 4.63
CA ILE A 135 -13.68 -5.35 4.76
C ILE A 135 -13.93 -4.80 3.36
N GLY A 136 -15.19 -4.64 3.02
CA GLY A 136 -15.64 -3.90 1.84
C GLY A 136 -16.03 -2.49 2.24
N VAL A 137 -15.68 -1.50 1.43
CA VAL A 137 -15.88 -0.08 1.74
C VAL A 137 -16.73 0.63 0.68
N ARG A 138 -17.42 1.68 1.11
CA ARG A 138 -18.26 2.49 0.22
C ARG A 138 -18.13 3.98 0.56
N GLY A 139 -17.11 4.66 -0.03
CA GLY A 139 -16.84 6.07 0.20
C GLY A 139 -16.57 6.32 1.69
N THR A 140 -15.43 5.80 2.19
CA THR A 140 -15.32 5.49 3.61
C THR A 140 -14.02 6.02 4.19
N THR A 141 -14.09 6.50 5.42
CA THR A 141 -12.92 6.66 6.30
C THR A 141 -13.01 5.64 7.43
N LEU A 142 -12.02 4.76 7.53
CA LEU A 142 -11.94 3.71 8.54
C LEU A 142 -10.67 3.85 9.39
N ASP A 143 -10.81 3.63 10.69
CA ASP A 143 -9.72 3.30 11.58
C ASP A 143 -9.70 1.78 11.80
N ILE A 144 -8.57 1.14 11.55
CA ILE A 144 -8.42 -0.31 11.64
C ILE A 144 -7.25 -0.64 12.54
N LEU A 145 -7.49 -1.42 13.59
CA LEU A 145 -6.46 -2.00 14.43
C LEU A 145 -6.42 -3.50 14.19
N SER A 146 -5.29 -3.99 13.69
CA SER A 146 -5.01 -5.41 13.54
C SER A 146 -3.96 -5.83 14.54
N GLN A 147 -4.30 -6.72 15.45
CA GLN A 147 -3.39 -7.25 16.46
C GLN A 147 -3.63 -8.74 16.68
N ARG A 148 -2.74 -9.38 17.43
CA ARG A 148 -2.83 -10.81 17.64
C ARG A 148 -4.17 -11.20 18.27
N GLY A 149 -4.96 -12.00 17.55
CA GLY A 149 -6.25 -12.50 18.03
C GLY A 149 -7.42 -11.50 17.99
N GLN A 150 -7.19 -10.27 17.51
CA GLN A 150 -8.24 -9.26 17.42
C GLN A 150 -8.08 -8.34 16.22
N THR A 151 -9.20 -7.98 15.60
CA THR A 151 -9.30 -6.86 14.65
C THR A 151 -10.43 -5.93 15.11
N ILE A 152 -10.15 -4.63 15.14
CA ILE A 152 -11.13 -3.59 15.42
C ILE A 152 -11.26 -2.73 14.16
N VAL A 153 -12.47 -2.51 13.69
CA VAL A 153 -12.78 -1.65 12.54
C VAL A 153 -13.78 -0.60 12.99
N ASN A 154 -13.34 0.65 13.06
CA ASN A 154 -14.18 1.77 13.46
C ASN A 154 -14.48 2.66 12.22
N LEU A 155 -15.77 2.92 12.00
CA LEU A 155 -16.26 3.79 10.94
C LEU A 155 -16.18 5.25 11.40
N GLN A 156 -15.43 6.07 10.66
CA GLN A 156 -15.37 7.52 10.85
C GLN A 156 -16.33 8.26 9.94
N ASP A 157 -16.48 7.77 8.70
CA ASP A 157 -17.36 8.34 7.68
C ASP A 157 -17.70 7.30 6.61
N GLY A 158 -18.85 7.44 5.94
CA GLY A 158 -19.31 6.57 4.85
C GLY A 158 -19.99 5.29 5.33
N ALA A 159 -19.71 4.15 4.69
CA ALA A 159 -20.26 2.85 5.05
C ALA A 159 -19.28 1.71 4.76
N ALA A 160 -19.29 0.67 5.59
CA ALA A 160 -18.45 -0.51 5.40
C ALA A 160 -19.20 -1.81 5.74
N SER A 161 -18.84 -2.88 5.04
CA SER A 161 -19.23 -4.25 5.37
C SER A 161 -18.03 -4.99 5.93
N VAL A 162 -18.14 -5.52 7.13
CA VAL A 162 -17.07 -6.23 7.81
C VAL A 162 -17.49 -7.68 8.00
N CYS A 163 -16.72 -8.58 7.39
CA CYS A 163 -16.99 -10.03 7.44
C CYS A 163 -15.83 -10.76 8.11
N THR A 164 -16.14 -11.73 8.97
CA THR A 164 -15.15 -12.68 9.49
C THR A 164 -14.65 -13.62 8.40
N VAL A 165 -13.58 -14.35 8.68
CA VAL A 165 -13.09 -15.42 7.79
C VAL A 165 -14.09 -16.59 7.63
N THR A 166 -15.10 -16.68 8.52
CA THR A 166 -16.21 -17.63 8.46
C THR A 166 -17.47 -17.06 7.82
N PHE A 167 -17.36 -15.90 7.15
CA PHE A 167 -18.43 -15.21 6.41
C PHE A 167 -19.59 -14.68 7.26
N GLU A 168 -19.42 -14.51 8.55
CA GLU A 168 -20.35 -13.74 9.37
C GLU A 168 -20.07 -12.25 9.16
N CYS A 169 -21.08 -11.48 8.70
CA CYS A 169 -20.91 -10.09 8.28
C CYS A 169 -21.80 -9.14 9.09
N ILE A 170 -21.29 -7.96 9.37
CA ILE A 170 -22.04 -6.82 9.90
C ILE A 170 -21.83 -5.58 9.05
N GLN A 171 -22.84 -4.67 9.07
CA GLN A 171 -22.78 -3.40 8.39
C GLN A 171 -22.48 -2.28 9.38
N LEU A 172 -21.51 -1.43 9.02
CA LEU A 172 -21.21 -0.17 9.70
C LEU A 172 -21.77 0.95 8.81
N THR A 173 -22.72 1.73 9.34
CA THR A 173 -23.48 2.72 8.57
C THR A 173 -23.56 4.09 9.24
N GLN A 174 -23.13 4.17 10.50
CA GLN A 174 -23.11 5.41 11.25
C GLN A 174 -21.68 5.70 11.73
N PRO A 175 -21.20 6.95 11.70
CA PRO A 175 -19.96 7.33 12.33
C PRO A 175 -19.91 6.87 13.79
N GLY A 176 -18.81 6.20 14.19
CA GLY A 176 -18.65 5.57 15.49
C GLY A 176 -19.04 4.09 15.53
N ASP A 177 -19.82 3.58 14.55
CA ASP A 177 -20.04 2.14 14.42
C ASP A 177 -18.70 1.39 14.40
N THR A 178 -18.58 0.37 15.21
CA THR A 178 -17.34 -0.38 15.36
C THR A 178 -17.59 -1.87 15.34
N ALA A 179 -16.86 -2.57 14.47
CA ALA A 179 -16.78 -4.02 14.46
C ALA A 179 -15.59 -4.47 15.31
N ILE A 180 -15.81 -5.38 16.25
CA ILE A 180 -14.76 -6.04 17.03
C ILE A 180 -14.80 -7.52 16.67
N ILE A 181 -13.72 -7.98 16.01
CA ILE A 181 -13.55 -9.38 15.61
C ILE A 181 -12.51 -10.00 16.54
N THR A 182 -12.86 -11.11 17.16
CA THR A 182 -11.97 -11.81 18.07
C THR A 182 -11.79 -13.27 17.60
N SER A 183 -10.55 -13.72 17.59
CA SER A 183 -10.22 -15.12 17.31
C SER A 183 -10.68 -16.01 18.47
N GLY A 184 -11.48 -17.01 18.17
CA GLY A 184 -11.86 -18.07 19.08
C GLY A 184 -11.04 -19.34 18.89
N GLY A 185 -11.21 -20.31 19.75
CA GLY A 185 -10.61 -21.63 19.60
C GLY A 185 -11.12 -22.36 18.37
N GLY A 186 -10.27 -23.22 17.76
CA GLY A 186 -10.67 -24.06 16.63
C GLY A 186 -10.84 -23.31 15.29
N GLY A 187 -10.18 -22.17 15.10
CA GLY A 187 -10.23 -21.40 13.84
C GLY A 187 -11.52 -20.60 13.63
N ARG A 188 -12.39 -20.52 14.63
CA ARG A 188 -13.61 -19.70 14.60
C ARG A 188 -13.28 -18.27 15.02
N SER A 189 -13.98 -17.32 14.41
CA SER A 189 -13.94 -15.91 14.81
C SER A 189 -15.34 -15.46 15.21
N THR A 190 -15.44 -14.59 16.19
CA THR A 190 -16.69 -13.93 16.57
C THR A 190 -16.62 -12.47 16.16
N ILE A 191 -17.75 -11.90 15.75
CA ILE A 191 -17.87 -10.48 15.41
C ILE A 191 -18.95 -9.83 16.27
N LYS A 192 -18.65 -8.65 16.82
CA LYS A 192 -19.57 -7.87 17.65
C LYS A 192 -19.60 -6.43 17.14
N LYS A 193 -20.80 -5.86 17.02
CA LYS A 193 -20.98 -4.42 16.73
C LYS A 193 -21.14 -3.63 18.03
N THR A 194 -20.54 -2.45 18.10
CA THR A 194 -20.73 -1.45 19.16
C THR A 194 -20.68 -0.05 18.54
N ASN A 195 -21.26 0.94 19.20
CA ASN A 195 -21.14 2.36 18.85
C ASN A 195 -20.21 3.13 19.81
N ASN A 196 -19.57 2.42 20.74
CA ASN A 196 -18.56 2.97 21.63
C ASN A 196 -17.20 2.34 21.29
N PRO A 197 -16.40 2.96 20.40
CA PRO A 197 -15.14 2.39 19.96
C PRO A 197 -14.14 2.30 21.11
N PRO A 198 -13.61 1.11 21.42
CA PRO A 198 -12.61 0.95 22.47
C PRO A 198 -11.24 1.53 22.07
N TRP A 199 -11.08 1.83 20.81
CA TRP A 199 -9.85 2.34 20.22
C TRP A 199 -10.15 3.19 18.98
N THR A 200 -9.31 4.21 18.72
CA THR A 200 -9.27 5.01 17.48
C THR A 200 -7.84 5.19 17.03
N PHE A 201 -7.63 5.45 15.74
CA PHE A 201 -6.29 5.69 15.20
C PHE A 201 -5.59 6.88 15.87
N ALA A 202 -6.34 7.93 16.20
CA ALA A 202 -5.81 9.11 16.90
C ALA A 202 -5.17 8.77 18.26
N ALA A 203 -5.69 7.79 18.97
CA ALA A 203 -5.14 7.36 20.27
C ALA A 203 -3.74 6.71 20.14
N THR A 204 -3.44 6.10 19.00
CA THR A 204 -2.15 5.44 18.74
C THR A 204 -1.10 6.41 18.21
N CYS A 205 -1.52 7.55 17.72
CA CYS A 205 -0.65 8.51 17.03
C CYS A 205 -0.03 9.59 17.92
N SER A 206 -0.05 9.45 19.23
CA SER A 206 0.56 10.44 20.15
C SER A 206 2.04 10.71 19.85
N ALA A 207 2.78 9.71 19.34
CA ALA A 207 4.18 9.86 18.90
C ALA A 207 4.33 10.43 17.49
N ALA A 208 3.28 10.41 16.67
CA ALA A 208 3.27 10.85 15.27
C ALA A 208 2.45 12.14 15.12
N ALA A 209 2.72 13.14 15.97
CA ALA A 209 2.02 14.43 15.93
C ALA A 209 1.88 14.95 14.49
N GLY A 210 0.66 15.17 14.05
CA GLY A 210 0.31 15.65 12.73
C GLY A 210 -0.30 14.62 11.77
N LEU A 211 0.10 13.35 11.79
CA LEU A 211 -0.44 12.32 10.89
C LEU A 211 -1.87 11.85 11.23
N CYS A 212 -2.38 12.21 12.38
CA CYS A 212 -3.65 11.71 12.91
C CYS A 212 -4.74 12.77 13.00
N SER A 213 -4.46 14.01 12.63
CA SER A 213 -5.44 15.09 12.59
C SER A 213 -6.37 14.93 11.39
N LYS A 214 -7.70 15.08 11.60
CA LYS A 214 -8.69 15.04 10.52
C LYS A 214 -8.45 16.13 9.46
N THR A 215 -7.88 17.26 9.84
CA THR A 215 -7.64 18.42 8.98
C THR A 215 -6.52 18.22 7.96
N GLN A 216 -5.56 17.34 8.20
CA GLN A 216 -4.45 17.12 7.25
C GLN A 216 -4.80 16.20 6.07
N TYR A 217 -5.97 15.60 6.06
CA TYR A 217 -6.40 14.72 4.96
C TYR A 217 -7.19 15.45 3.87
N ALA A 218 -7.68 16.67 4.15
CA ALA A 218 -8.43 17.47 3.18
C ALA A 218 -7.56 18.07 2.06
N ASP A 219 -6.24 18.20 2.30
CA ASP A 219 -5.30 18.87 1.39
C ASP A 219 -4.38 17.89 0.64
N ALA A 220 -4.75 16.61 0.54
CA ALA A 220 -4.01 15.69 -0.33
C ALA A 220 -4.26 16.07 -1.78
N THR A 221 -3.39 16.88 -2.35
CA THR A 221 -3.33 17.11 -3.81
C THR A 221 -3.12 15.75 -4.49
N PRO A 222 -3.86 15.45 -5.56
CA PRO A 222 -3.64 14.22 -6.31
C PRO A 222 -2.19 14.16 -6.78
N VAL A 223 -1.56 13.00 -6.57
CA VAL A 223 -0.23 12.73 -7.10
C VAL A 223 -0.37 12.61 -8.60
N ILE A 224 0.14 13.60 -9.33
CA ILE A 224 0.32 13.47 -10.77
C ILE A 224 1.47 12.49 -10.96
N VAL A 225 1.16 11.27 -11.35
CA VAL A 225 2.17 10.30 -11.78
C VAL A 225 2.61 10.75 -13.16
N ASP A 226 3.70 11.50 -13.22
CA ASP A 226 4.38 11.82 -14.48
C ASP A 226 5.02 10.52 -14.98
N ASP A 227 4.40 9.88 -15.95
CA ASP A 227 4.89 8.66 -16.59
C ASP A 227 6.01 8.94 -17.63
N GLY A 228 6.45 10.19 -17.75
CA GLY A 228 7.50 10.57 -18.68
C GLY A 228 7.10 10.49 -20.14
N SER A 229 5.81 10.39 -20.47
CA SER A 229 5.32 10.21 -21.84
C SER A 229 4.69 11.47 -22.46
N ASP A 230 5.10 12.67 -22.05
CA ASP A 230 4.76 13.89 -22.82
C ASP A 230 5.91 14.32 -23.76
N PRO A 231 5.90 13.90 -25.04
CA PRO A 231 6.90 14.32 -26.01
C PRO A 231 6.64 15.73 -26.58
N THR A 232 5.64 16.47 -26.14
CA THR A 232 5.21 17.69 -26.83
C THR A 232 5.27 18.97 -26.01
N GLY A 233 5.88 19.04 -24.84
CA GLY A 233 6.34 20.31 -24.21
C GLY A 233 5.56 21.62 -24.48
N MET A 234 4.23 21.58 -24.79
CA MET A 234 3.43 22.76 -25.03
C MET A 234 2.62 23.12 -23.78
N LEU A 235 3.27 23.81 -22.86
CA LEU A 235 2.57 24.63 -21.88
C LEU A 235 1.94 25.82 -22.60
N CYS A 236 0.65 25.75 -22.91
CA CYS A 236 -0.12 26.93 -23.23
C CYS A 236 -0.35 27.75 -21.97
N GLY A 237 0.46 28.77 -21.78
CA GLY A 237 0.21 29.85 -20.85
C GLY A 237 -0.98 30.70 -21.32
N ARG A 238 -1.94 30.88 -20.43
CA ARG A 238 -2.71 32.14 -20.22
C ARG A 238 -3.40 32.08 -18.88
#